data_e9134f3d506978e4c982aedff25dd57f
#
_entry.id   e9134f3d506978e4c982aedff25dd57f
#
_cell.length_a   1.000
_cell.length_b   1.000
_cell.length_c   1.000
_cell.angle_alpha   90.00
_cell.angle_beta   90.00
_cell.angle_gamma   90.00
#
_symmetry.space_group_name_H-M   'P 1'
#
loop_
_entity.id
_entity.type
_entity.pdbx_description
1 polymer ?
#
loop_
_entity_poly.entity_id
_entity_poly.type
_entity_poly.pdbx_seq_one_letter_code
_entity_poly.pdbx_strand_id
1 'polypeptide(L)'
;VIIAVTGVKEDARGRKKKEISAFIVEKGTPGFTFGTKEKKMGIRGSATYELIFTDCRIPKENLLGQKGKGFNIAMHTLDGGRIGIAAQALGLAEGALDRTIEYVKRESSSDVLWDSSRIHSSSLLIWQQR
;
A
#
# COMPACT_ATOMS: atom_id res chain seq x y z
N VAL A 1 -3.69 -13.62 0.14
CA VAL A 1 -3.65 -13.98 -1.28
C VAL A 1 -2.20 -14.04 -1.73
N ILE A 2 -1.82 -15.10 -2.44
CA ILE A 2 -0.51 -15.25 -3.08
C ILE A 2 -0.67 -15.30 -4.60
N ILE A 3 0.40 -14.94 -5.30
CA ILE A 3 0.48 -15.00 -6.75
C ILE A 3 1.64 -15.92 -7.10
N ALA A 4 1.35 -17.00 -7.83
CA ALA A 4 2.33 -18.02 -8.15
C ALA A 4 2.33 -18.38 -9.65
N VAL A 5 3.48 -18.84 -10.12
CA VAL A 5 3.62 -19.39 -11.49
C VAL A 5 3.03 -20.78 -11.50
N THR A 6 1.99 -21.00 -12.29
CA THR A 6 1.27 -22.28 -12.41
C THR A 6 1.53 -23.01 -13.72
N GLY A 7 2.29 -22.43 -14.62
CA GLY A 7 2.66 -23.02 -15.89
C GLY A 7 3.55 -22.11 -16.72
N VAL A 8 4.01 -22.65 -17.84
CA VAL A 8 4.73 -21.90 -18.86
C VAL A 8 4.07 -22.22 -20.20
N LYS A 9 3.66 -21.20 -20.93
CA LYS A 9 3.15 -21.31 -22.30
C LYS A 9 4.15 -20.73 -23.27
N GLU A 10 4.28 -21.32 -24.44
CA GLU A 10 5.02 -20.72 -25.54
C GLU A 10 4.07 -19.85 -26.38
N ASP A 11 4.51 -18.64 -26.69
CA ASP A 11 3.76 -17.79 -27.62
C ASP A 11 4.04 -18.23 -29.08
N ALA A 12 3.28 -17.70 -30.03
CA ALA A 12 3.43 -18.00 -31.45
C ALA A 12 4.83 -17.69 -32.03
N ARG A 13 5.69 -17.05 -31.25
CA ARG A 13 7.08 -16.69 -31.59
C ARG A 13 8.12 -17.53 -30.84
N GLY A 14 7.68 -18.63 -30.17
CA GLY A 14 8.57 -19.52 -29.40
C GLY A 14 9.07 -18.96 -28.07
N ARG A 15 8.53 -17.82 -27.59
CA ARG A 15 8.94 -17.23 -26.32
C ARG A 15 8.15 -17.83 -25.16
N LYS A 16 8.87 -18.25 -24.13
CA LYS A 16 8.27 -18.81 -22.92
C LYS A 16 7.62 -17.72 -22.10
N LYS A 17 6.28 -17.76 -21.94
CA LYS A 17 5.49 -16.86 -21.09
C LYS A 17 5.03 -17.60 -19.85
N LYS A 18 5.34 -17.06 -18.68
CA LYS A 18 4.88 -17.61 -17.39
C LYS A 18 3.36 -17.43 -17.26
N GLU A 19 2.66 -18.50 -16.96
CA GLU A 19 1.26 -18.47 -16.57
C GLU A 19 1.17 -18.25 -15.07
N ILE A 20 0.52 -17.16 -14.65
CA ILE A 20 0.49 -16.71 -13.27
C ILE A 20 -0.96 -16.82 -12.77
N SER A 21 -1.15 -17.45 -11.60
CA SER A 21 -2.46 -17.60 -10.95
C SER A 21 -2.43 -17.05 -9.54
N ALA A 22 -3.58 -16.67 -9.02
CA ALA A 22 -3.74 -16.16 -7.65
C ALA A 22 -4.44 -17.21 -6.79
N PHE A 23 -4.03 -17.35 -5.53
CA PHE A 23 -4.57 -18.29 -4.57
C PHE A 23 -4.83 -17.64 -3.22
N ILE A 24 -5.89 -18.09 -2.55
CA ILE A 24 -6.15 -17.76 -1.15
C ILE A 24 -5.43 -18.79 -0.28
N VAL A 25 -4.53 -18.31 0.57
CA VAL A 25 -3.84 -19.16 1.55
C VAL A 25 -4.14 -18.61 2.93
N GLU A 26 -4.72 -19.44 3.78
CA GLU A 26 -5.08 -19.07 5.14
C GLU A 26 -3.87 -19.18 6.07
N LYS A 27 -3.87 -18.38 7.11
CA LYS A 27 -2.89 -18.50 8.18
C LYS A 27 -3.06 -19.86 8.87
N GLY A 28 -1.96 -20.59 9.04
CA GLY A 28 -1.99 -21.93 9.62
C GLY A 28 -2.10 -23.06 8.59
N THR A 29 -2.15 -22.76 7.29
CA THR A 29 -2.02 -23.80 6.26
C THR A 29 -0.70 -24.55 6.43
N PRO A 30 -0.71 -25.89 6.47
CA PRO A 30 0.53 -26.69 6.60
C PRO A 30 1.53 -26.32 5.51
N GLY A 31 2.79 -26.11 5.91
CA GLY A 31 3.87 -25.69 5.01
C GLY A 31 3.90 -24.20 4.72
N PHE A 32 3.01 -23.37 5.28
CA PHE A 32 3.06 -21.93 5.21
C PHE A 32 3.49 -21.33 6.54
N THR A 33 4.58 -20.57 6.53
CA THR A 33 5.13 -19.88 7.71
C THR A 33 5.51 -18.44 7.40
N PHE A 34 5.61 -17.62 8.43
CA PHE A 34 6.11 -16.26 8.34
C PHE A 34 7.60 -16.26 8.71
N GLY A 35 8.39 -15.60 7.90
CA GLY A 35 9.80 -15.34 8.19
C GLY A 35 10.00 -14.09 9.06
N THR A 36 11.10 -13.40 8.86
CA THR A 36 11.46 -12.23 9.65
C THR A 36 10.55 -11.05 9.38
N LYS A 37 10.20 -10.33 10.45
CA LYS A 37 9.47 -9.05 10.34
C LYS A 37 10.40 -7.97 9.81
N GLU A 38 9.99 -7.30 8.74
CA GLU A 38 10.75 -6.22 8.13
C GLU A 38 10.81 -4.97 9.02
N LYS A 39 12.03 -4.41 9.15
CA LYS A 39 12.26 -3.12 9.82
C LYS A 39 12.07 -1.99 8.81
N LYS A 40 10.87 -1.44 8.73
CA LYS A 40 10.52 -0.41 7.75
C LYS A 40 10.86 0.98 8.24
N MET A 41 11.18 1.88 7.31
CA MET A 41 11.40 3.31 7.57
C MET A 41 10.13 4.02 8.04
N GLY A 42 8.95 3.68 7.47
CA GLY A 42 7.64 4.23 7.81
C GLY A 42 6.55 3.17 7.90
N ILE A 43 5.34 3.59 8.23
CA ILE A 43 4.14 2.74 8.35
C ILE A 43 4.42 1.52 9.26
N ARG A 44 5.06 1.75 10.38
CA ARG A 44 5.52 0.70 11.31
C ARG A 44 4.37 -0.03 12.01
N GLY A 45 3.19 0.58 12.08
CA GLY A 45 1.97 -0.02 12.59
C GLY A 45 1.42 -1.15 11.72
N SER A 46 1.72 -1.15 10.42
CA SER A 46 1.39 -2.25 9.50
C SER A 46 2.60 -3.15 9.33
N ALA A 47 2.57 -4.34 9.89
CA ALA A 47 3.69 -5.28 9.84
C ALA A 47 3.84 -5.90 8.44
N THR A 48 5.09 -6.04 7.98
CA THR A 48 5.46 -6.71 6.74
C THR A 48 6.35 -7.89 7.08
N TYR A 49 6.07 -9.05 6.51
CA TYR A 49 6.80 -10.29 6.74
C TYR A 49 7.17 -10.95 5.42
N GLU A 50 8.28 -11.66 5.43
CA GLU A 50 8.56 -12.66 4.41
C GLU A 50 7.58 -13.82 4.54
N LEU A 51 7.12 -14.36 3.41
CA LEU A 51 6.23 -15.52 3.36
C LEU A 51 7.00 -16.73 2.86
N ILE A 52 7.09 -17.77 3.68
CA ILE A 52 7.85 -18.98 3.40
C ILE A 52 6.87 -20.13 3.14
N PHE A 53 7.05 -20.80 2.01
CA PHE A 53 6.26 -21.95 1.62
C PHE A 53 7.17 -23.17 1.43
N THR A 54 6.93 -24.23 2.19
CA THR A 54 7.66 -25.49 2.11
C THR A 54 6.64 -26.63 1.96
N ASP A 55 6.61 -27.26 0.81
CA ASP A 55 5.65 -28.32 0.49
C ASP A 55 4.19 -27.99 0.84
N CYS A 56 3.83 -26.70 0.72
CA CYS A 56 2.51 -26.21 1.03
C CYS A 56 1.50 -26.63 -0.04
N ARG A 57 0.58 -27.51 0.33
CA ARG A 57 -0.49 -27.98 -0.54
C ARG A 57 -1.74 -27.12 -0.37
N ILE A 58 -2.19 -26.49 -1.44
CA ILE A 58 -3.35 -25.61 -1.47
C ILE A 58 -4.47 -26.31 -2.22
N PRO A 59 -5.68 -26.42 -1.64
CA PRO A 59 -6.85 -26.98 -2.32
C PRO A 59 -7.17 -26.21 -3.62
N LYS A 60 -7.72 -26.93 -4.60
CA LYS A 60 -8.07 -26.35 -5.91
C LYS A 60 -9.13 -25.24 -5.78
N GLU A 61 -9.99 -25.36 -4.79
CA GLU A 61 -11.07 -24.42 -4.47
C GLU A 61 -10.55 -23.05 -4.03
N ASN A 62 -9.30 -23.00 -3.54
CA ASN A 62 -8.63 -21.77 -3.14
C ASN A 62 -8.05 -20.97 -4.32
N LEU A 63 -8.23 -21.43 -5.55
CA LEU A 63 -7.88 -20.67 -6.75
C LEU A 63 -8.78 -19.42 -6.84
N LEU A 64 -8.19 -18.25 -6.82
CA LEU A 64 -8.91 -16.99 -6.97
C LEU A 64 -9.10 -16.69 -8.46
N GLY A 65 -10.35 -16.73 -8.91
CA GLY A 65 -10.71 -16.51 -10.30
C GLY A 65 -10.29 -17.65 -11.22
N GLN A 66 -9.72 -17.34 -12.38
CA GLN A 66 -9.32 -18.31 -13.39
C GLN A 66 -7.80 -18.55 -13.38
N LYS A 67 -7.42 -19.82 -13.64
CA LYS A 67 -6.01 -20.18 -13.84
C LYS A 67 -5.37 -19.31 -14.94
N GLY A 68 -4.19 -18.80 -14.68
CA GLY A 68 -3.45 -17.95 -15.61
C GLY A 68 -3.87 -16.47 -15.63
N LYS A 69 -4.86 -16.07 -14.83
CA LYS A 69 -5.35 -14.67 -14.73
C LYS A 69 -4.89 -13.94 -13.47
N GLY A 70 -3.99 -14.52 -12.69
CA GLY A 70 -3.50 -13.91 -11.43
C GLY A 70 -2.86 -12.55 -11.62
N PHE A 71 -2.17 -12.30 -12.73
CA PHE A 71 -1.61 -10.98 -13.03
C PHE A 71 -2.70 -9.91 -13.20
N ASN A 72 -3.80 -10.24 -13.89
CA ASN A 72 -4.92 -9.30 -14.08
C ASN A 72 -5.57 -8.96 -12.73
N ILE A 73 -5.72 -9.94 -11.84
CA ILE A 73 -6.24 -9.73 -10.48
C ILE A 73 -5.34 -8.79 -9.69
N ALA A 74 -4.02 -8.99 -9.76
CA ALA A 74 -3.05 -8.10 -9.12
C ALA A 74 -3.16 -6.66 -9.63
N MET A 75 -3.24 -6.45 -10.94
CA MET A 75 -3.36 -5.11 -11.53
C MET A 75 -4.65 -4.42 -11.08
N HIS A 76 -5.78 -5.11 -11.12
CA HIS A 76 -7.06 -4.57 -10.62
C HIS A 76 -7.00 -4.15 -9.16
N THR A 77 -6.36 -4.95 -8.31
CA THR A 77 -6.17 -4.64 -6.89
C THR A 77 -5.28 -3.40 -6.71
N LEU A 78 -4.21 -3.28 -7.49
CA LEU A 78 -3.29 -2.14 -7.42
C LEU A 78 -3.95 -0.84 -7.88
N ASP A 79 -4.85 -0.88 -8.87
CA ASP A 79 -5.56 0.32 -9.33
C ASP A 79 -6.44 0.91 -8.22
N GLY A 80 -7.18 0.07 -7.49
CA GLY A 80 -7.91 0.49 -6.29
C GLY A 80 -7.00 0.98 -5.16
N GLY A 81 -5.86 0.29 -4.97
CA GLY A 81 -4.85 0.65 -3.97
C GLY A 81 -4.25 2.04 -4.17
N ARG A 82 -4.01 2.45 -5.41
CA ARG A 82 -3.48 3.79 -5.74
C ARG A 82 -4.38 4.91 -5.27
N ILE A 83 -5.69 4.77 -5.44
CA ILE A 83 -6.68 5.75 -4.96
C ILE A 83 -6.64 5.83 -3.44
N GLY A 84 -6.60 4.69 -2.75
CA GLY A 84 -6.52 4.63 -1.29
C GLY A 84 -5.26 5.30 -0.73
N ILE A 85 -4.10 5.07 -1.35
CA ILE A 85 -2.84 5.71 -0.94
C ILE A 85 -2.84 7.22 -1.20
N ALA A 86 -3.43 7.68 -2.31
CA ALA A 86 -3.59 9.10 -2.58
C ALA A 86 -4.47 9.78 -1.52
N ALA A 87 -5.60 9.17 -1.17
CA ALA A 87 -6.47 9.66 -0.11
C ALA A 87 -5.78 9.67 1.26
N GLN A 88 -4.97 8.66 1.57
CA GLN A 88 -4.17 8.64 2.80
C GLN A 88 -3.17 9.79 2.86
N ALA A 89 -2.47 10.08 1.76
CA ALA A 89 -1.51 11.18 1.70
C ALA A 89 -2.20 12.53 1.91
N LEU A 90 -3.37 12.73 1.27
CA LEU A 90 -4.17 13.94 1.44
C LEU A 90 -4.63 14.12 2.88
N GLY A 91 -5.21 13.07 3.49
CA GLY A 91 -5.68 13.15 4.87
C GLY A 91 -4.56 13.40 5.90
N LEU A 92 -3.35 12.88 5.65
CA LEU A 92 -2.18 13.22 6.47
C LEU A 92 -1.78 14.68 6.33
N ALA A 93 -1.81 15.24 5.11
CA ALA A 93 -1.50 16.64 4.86
C ALA A 93 -2.54 17.58 5.50
N GLU A 94 -3.83 17.29 5.36
CA GLU A 94 -4.92 18.04 6.00
C GLU A 94 -4.79 18.00 7.53
N GLY A 95 -4.62 16.82 8.12
CA GLY A 95 -4.46 16.68 9.57
C GLY A 95 -3.23 17.39 10.11
N ALA A 96 -2.11 17.44 9.37
CA ALA A 96 -0.94 18.19 9.73
C ALA A 96 -1.20 19.72 9.67
N LEU A 97 -1.90 20.17 8.65
CA LEU A 97 -2.28 21.59 8.50
C LEU A 97 -3.19 22.04 9.66
N ASP A 98 -4.24 21.28 9.98
CA ASP A 98 -5.16 21.60 11.06
C ASP A 98 -4.43 21.72 12.41
N ARG A 99 -3.55 20.77 12.71
CA ARG A 99 -2.72 20.82 13.94
C ARG A 99 -1.78 22.00 13.96
N THR A 100 -1.21 22.36 12.82
CA THR A 100 -0.33 23.52 12.71
C THR A 100 -1.09 24.82 12.97
N ILE A 101 -2.30 24.96 12.38
CA ILE A 101 -3.15 26.13 12.59
C ILE A 101 -3.54 26.26 14.08
N GLU A 102 -3.93 25.17 14.73
CA GLU A 102 -4.25 25.15 16.15
C GLU A 102 -3.04 25.56 17.01
N TYR A 103 -1.86 25.05 16.67
CA TYR A 103 -0.62 25.39 17.38
C TYR A 103 -0.29 26.87 17.25
N VAL A 104 -0.28 27.43 16.04
CA VAL A 104 0.01 28.84 15.77
C VAL A 104 -0.98 29.77 16.50
N LYS A 105 -2.29 29.42 16.53
CA LYS A 105 -3.29 30.20 17.27
C LYS A 105 -3.02 30.24 18.78
N ARG A 106 -2.52 29.15 19.36
CA ARG A 106 -2.15 29.13 20.80
C ARG A 106 -0.90 29.95 21.08
N GLU A 107 0.12 29.81 20.25
CA GLU A 107 1.39 30.55 20.39
C GLU A 107 1.24 32.05 20.17
N SER A 108 0.34 32.47 19.26
CA SER A 108 0.06 33.88 19.03
C SER A 108 -0.63 34.56 20.22
N SER A 109 -1.18 33.81 21.17
CA SER A 109 -1.75 34.34 22.42
C SER A 109 -0.71 34.56 23.53
N SER A 110 0.49 34.02 23.39
CA SER A 110 1.63 34.25 24.27
C SER A 110 2.63 35.21 23.59
N ASP A 111 2.61 36.49 23.86
CA ASP A 111 3.47 37.63 23.49
C ASP A 111 4.70 37.44 22.57
N VAL A 112 4.84 36.34 21.88
CA VAL A 112 5.82 36.12 20.84
C VAL A 112 5.15 36.42 19.51
N LEU A 113 5.35 37.66 19.02
CA LEU A 113 5.05 38.06 17.64
C LEU A 113 5.79 37.11 16.65
N TRP A 114 5.20 35.97 16.34
CA TRP A 114 5.53 35.29 15.08
C TRP A 114 5.10 36.26 13.98
N ASP A 115 6.10 36.82 13.28
CA ASP A 115 5.87 37.72 12.16
C ASP A 115 4.88 37.07 11.17
N SER A 116 3.61 37.41 11.36
CA SER A 116 2.49 36.91 10.52
C SER A 116 2.70 37.19 9.04
N SER A 117 3.61 38.13 8.71
CA SER A 117 3.93 38.49 7.33
C SER A 117 4.68 37.40 6.58
N ARG A 118 5.43 36.53 7.24
CA ARG A 118 6.23 35.47 6.60
C ARG A 118 5.46 34.17 6.38
N ILE A 119 4.48 33.84 7.21
CA ILE A 119 3.67 32.63 7.07
C ILE A 119 2.52 32.83 6.08
N HIS A 120 2.04 34.07 5.92
CA HIS A 120 0.91 34.38 5.04
C HIS A 120 1.27 34.49 3.56
N SER A 121 2.53 34.57 3.20
CA SER A 121 2.86 35.06 1.85
C SER A 121 3.11 34.01 0.78
N SER A 122 3.25 32.71 1.07
CA SER A 122 3.60 31.84 -0.05
C SER A 122 3.05 30.41 -0.09
N SER A 123 2.57 29.82 0.99
CA SER A 123 2.14 28.41 0.90
C SER A 123 0.74 28.10 1.45
N LEU A 124 0.26 28.78 2.47
CA LEU A 124 -1.06 28.52 3.06
C LEU A 124 -2.22 29.07 2.21
N LEU A 125 -2.03 30.17 1.49
CA LEU A 125 -3.06 30.76 0.61
C LEU A 125 -3.34 29.92 -0.64
N ILE A 126 -2.40 29.10 -1.08
CA ILE A 126 -2.57 28.24 -2.27
C ILE A 126 -3.53 27.06 -1.97
N TRP A 127 -3.64 26.63 -0.72
CA TRP A 127 -4.48 25.50 -0.33
C TRP A 127 -5.93 25.87 0.02
N GLN A 128 -6.19 27.14 0.36
CA GLN A 128 -7.55 27.61 0.68
C GLN A 128 -8.40 28.00 -0.55
N GLN A 129 -7.81 28.06 -1.74
CA GLN A 129 -8.50 28.49 -2.96
C GLN A 129 -8.87 27.36 -3.95
N ARG A 130 -8.80 26.07 -3.51
CA ARG A 130 -9.22 24.97 -4.37
C ARG A 130 -10.34 24.15 -3.75
#